data_386cdf9c9b32f6f8755d111f4fdccaae
#
_entry.id   386cdf9c9b32f6f8755d111f4fdccaae
#
_cell.length_a   1.000
_cell.length_b   1.000
_cell.length_c   1.000
_cell.angle_alpha   90.00
_cell.angle_beta   90.00
_cell.angle_gamma   90.00
#
_symmetry.space_group_name_H-M   'P 1'
#
loop_
_entity.id
_entity.type
_entity.pdbx_description
1 polymer ?
#
loop_
_entity_poly.entity_id
_entity_poly.type
_entity_poly.pdbx_seq_one_letter_code
_entity_poly.pdbx_strand_id
1 'polypeptide(L)'
;LSVYVSDESGNFIYEYQGNQGLSTASTQKIFTAAAALETLGKNYQFTTTSSYSGSISGGNLAGNLYISSNGDPTLGSWRYEGYKPENFKQKLLQALQEKNISKISGDLIIDDSYFDFQSTPGGWPWNDMGNYYGAGVFGVNWRENQFDINMNGKEMKGFNVELPNLKWVNNLKTGGSSDQSLIYTAPYSDVALISGTLPLKNMTVSGATPNPPLVFGTEIKGWLKNAGIDFKGNISSTSMQLM
;
A
#
# COMPACT_ATOMS: atom_id res chain seq x y z
N LEU A 1 18.53 23.82 -17.61
CA LEU A 1 17.87 24.77 -16.71
C LEU A 1 16.93 25.65 -17.53
N SER A 2 15.68 25.77 -17.11
CA SER A 2 14.72 26.73 -17.64
C SER A 2 14.18 27.57 -16.47
N VAL A 3 14.02 28.87 -16.67
CA VAL A 3 13.46 29.78 -15.67
C VAL A 3 12.49 30.73 -16.35
N TYR A 4 11.31 30.89 -15.76
CA TYR A 4 10.33 31.90 -16.16
C TYR A 4 9.78 32.57 -14.90
N VAL A 5 9.80 33.89 -14.86
CA VAL A 5 9.33 34.68 -13.71
C VAL A 5 8.31 35.68 -14.17
N SER A 6 7.15 35.71 -13.54
CA SER A 6 6.09 36.69 -13.73
C SER A 6 5.67 37.28 -12.38
N ASP A 7 5.04 38.47 -12.41
CA ASP A 7 4.34 39.02 -11.24
C ASP A 7 2.98 38.31 -11.01
N GLU A 8 2.28 38.70 -9.96
CA GLU A 8 0.97 38.13 -9.57
C GLU A 8 -0.11 38.35 -10.63
N SER A 9 0.07 39.36 -11.51
CA SER A 9 -0.82 39.66 -12.63
C SER A 9 -0.46 38.93 -13.93
N GLY A 10 0.62 38.12 -13.89
CA GLY A 10 1.11 37.38 -15.06
C GLY A 10 2.04 38.19 -15.97
N ASN A 11 2.41 39.41 -15.60
CA ASN A 11 3.34 40.21 -16.42
C ASN A 11 4.75 39.62 -16.31
N PHE A 12 5.41 39.59 -17.48
CA PHE A 12 6.77 39.08 -17.61
C PHE A 12 7.78 39.91 -16.80
N ILE A 13 8.66 39.22 -16.08
CA ILE A 13 9.76 39.83 -15.33
C ILE A 13 11.12 39.37 -15.88
N TYR A 14 11.31 38.04 -16.00
CA TYR A 14 12.57 37.46 -16.45
C TYR A 14 12.37 36.08 -17.07
N GLU A 15 13.20 35.76 -18.06
CA GLU A 15 13.21 34.44 -18.72
C GLU A 15 14.65 34.01 -19.03
N TYR A 16 14.91 32.72 -18.82
CA TYR A 16 16.04 31.98 -19.36
C TYR A 16 15.55 30.63 -19.89
N GLN A 17 15.53 30.44 -21.20
CA GLN A 17 15.03 29.26 -21.88
C GLN A 17 13.60 28.85 -21.42
N GLY A 18 12.71 29.82 -21.16
CA GLY A 18 11.37 29.59 -20.58
C GLY A 18 10.46 28.72 -21.44
N ASN A 19 10.71 28.65 -22.75
CA ASN A 19 9.97 27.77 -23.67
C ASN A 19 10.53 26.35 -23.78
N GLN A 20 11.59 26.01 -23.02
CA GLN A 20 12.15 24.68 -23.04
C GLN A 20 11.32 23.74 -22.14
N GLY A 21 10.72 22.69 -22.75
CA GLY A 21 10.06 21.62 -22.00
C GLY A 21 11.06 20.80 -21.21
N LEU A 22 10.81 20.62 -19.92
CA LEU A 22 11.60 19.81 -19.00
C LEU A 22 10.70 18.78 -18.29
N SER A 23 11.31 17.67 -17.86
CA SER A 23 10.62 16.73 -16.98
C SER A 23 10.33 17.41 -15.64
N THR A 24 9.06 17.42 -15.26
CA THR A 24 8.57 18.08 -14.04
C THR A 24 8.92 17.33 -12.77
N ALA A 25 9.22 16.03 -12.87
CA ALA A 25 9.35 15.14 -11.72
C ALA A 25 8.21 15.38 -10.70
N SER A 26 8.49 15.43 -9.41
CA SER A 26 7.46 15.59 -8.36
C SER A 26 6.77 16.96 -8.33
N THR A 27 7.23 17.95 -9.09
CA THR A 27 6.48 19.23 -9.21
C THR A 27 5.14 19.04 -9.93
N GLN A 28 4.98 17.96 -10.72
CA GLN A 28 3.69 17.54 -11.28
C GLN A 28 2.60 17.35 -10.21
N LYS A 29 2.96 16.98 -8.98
CA LYS A 29 2.00 16.80 -7.89
C LYS A 29 1.25 18.07 -7.49
N ILE A 30 1.80 19.25 -7.78
CA ILE A 30 1.11 20.54 -7.55
C ILE A 30 -0.17 20.60 -8.38
N PHE A 31 -0.11 20.20 -9.65
CA PHE A 31 -1.29 20.16 -10.53
C PHE A 31 -2.28 19.09 -10.09
N THR A 32 -1.79 17.90 -9.71
CA THR A 32 -2.64 16.82 -9.18
C THR A 32 -3.36 17.26 -7.91
N ALA A 33 -2.65 17.91 -6.98
CA ALA A 33 -3.25 18.40 -5.73
C ALA A 33 -4.29 19.50 -5.98
N ALA A 34 -4.01 20.45 -6.90
CA ALA A 34 -4.95 21.48 -7.28
C ALA A 34 -6.22 20.88 -7.91
N ALA A 35 -6.07 19.96 -8.87
CA ALA A 35 -7.18 19.27 -9.51
C ALA A 35 -8.03 18.48 -8.50
N ALA A 36 -7.38 17.78 -7.57
CA ALA A 36 -8.07 17.06 -6.50
C ALA A 36 -8.87 18.00 -5.60
N LEU A 37 -8.29 19.12 -5.19
CA LEU A 37 -8.94 20.12 -4.35
C LEU A 37 -10.17 20.75 -5.05
N GLU A 38 -10.04 21.09 -6.33
CA GLU A 38 -11.13 21.65 -7.14
C GLU A 38 -12.25 20.62 -7.39
N THR A 39 -11.89 19.37 -7.65
CA THR A 39 -12.86 18.33 -8.01
C THR A 39 -13.56 17.73 -6.79
N LEU A 40 -12.81 17.41 -5.74
CA LEU A 40 -13.30 16.72 -4.55
C LEU A 40 -13.70 17.69 -3.42
N GLY A 41 -13.12 18.88 -3.43
CA GLY A 41 -13.33 19.87 -2.37
C GLY A 41 -12.48 19.61 -1.13
N LYS A 42 -12.28 20.67 -0.32
CA LYS A 42 -11.43 20.65 0.87
C LYS A 42 -11.92 19.75 2.01
N ASN A 43 -13.17 19.33 1.97
CA ASN A 43 -13.80 18.50 3.01
C ASN A 43 -13.92 17.03 2.60
N TYR A 44 -13.37 16.65 1.45
CA TYR A 44 -13.35 15.24 1.02
C TYR A 44 -12.62 14.37 2.04
N GLN A 45 -13.20 13.22 2.35
CA GLN A 45 -12.60 12.25 3.27
C GLN A 45 -12.63 10.85 2.63
N PHE A 46 -11.55 10.14 2.79
CA PHE A 46 -11.54 8.71 2.52
C PHE A 46 -12.26 7.96 3.64
N THR A 47 -12.89 6.86 3.29
CA THR A 47 -13.66 6.03 4.23
C THR A 47 -13.23 4.58 4.13
N THR A 48 -12.91 3.99 5.27
CA THR A 48 -12.72 2.54 5.40
C THR A 48 -13.78 1.99 6.34
N THR A 49 -14.50 0.97 5.90
CA THR A 49 -15.65 0.40 6.61
C THR A 49 -15.40 -1.07 6.91
N SER A 50 -15.77 -1.51 8.11
CA SER A 50 -15.92 -2.92 8.44
C SER A 50 -17.39 -3.29 8.50
N SER A 51 -17.77 -4.38 7.84
CA SER A 51 -19.15 -4.90 7.79
C SER A 51 -19.14 -6.43 7.83
N TYR A 52 -20.31 -7.03 7.97
CA TYR A 52 -20.44 -8.49 7.97
C TYR A 52 -21.70 -8.93 7.25
N SER A 53 -21.68 -10.16 6.75
CA SER A 53 -22.89 -10.87 6.27
C SER A 53 -23.30 -11.94 7.27
N GLY A 54 -24.52 -12.45 7.12
CA GLY A 54 -25.04 -13.52 7.97
C GLY A 54 -25.59 -13.03 9.32
N SER A 55 -25.50 -13.87 10.34
CA SER A 55 -26.09 -13.61 11.66
C SER A 55 -25.07 -13.83 12.79
N ILE A 56 -25.26 -13.13 13.90
CA ILE A 56 -24.47 -13.28 15.13
C ILE A 56 -25.32 -13.97 16.17
N SER A 57 -24.85 -15.10 16.70
CA SER A 57 -25.53 -15.86 17.76
C SER A 57 -24.49 -16.53 18.66
N GLY A 58 -24.64 -16.42 19.97
CA GLY A 58 -23.74 -17.04 20.94
C GLY A 58 -22.27 -16.67 20.75
N GLY A 59 -21.98 -15.46 20.31
CA GLY A 59 -20.60 -15.00 20.04
C GLY A 59 -20.04 -15.45 18.69
N ASN A 60 -20.81 -16.22 17.90
CA ASN A 60 -20.37 -16.65 16.58
C ASN A 60 -21.02 -15.80 15.47
N LEU A 61 -20.20 -15.20 14.62
CA LEU A 61 -20.61 -14.67 13.34
C LEU A 61 -20.68 -15.81 12.31
N ALA A 62 -21.92 -16.26 12.01
CA ALA A 62 -22.18 -17.24 10.96
C ALA A 62 -22.26 -16.51 9.60
N GLY A 63 -21.14 -16.09 9.09
CA GLY A 63 -21.00 -15.30 7.87
C GLY A 63 -19.60 -14.73 7.73
N ASN A 64 -19.40 -13.86 6.73
CA ASN A 64 -18.13 -13.26 6.39
C ASN A 64 -17.93 -11.91 7.07
N LEU A 65 -16.66 -11.58 7.34
CA LEU A 65 -16.23 -10.23 7.69
C LEU A 65 -15.71 -9.53 6.43
N TYR A 66 -16.12 -8.30 6.20
CA TYR A 66 -15.71 -7.48 5.07
C TYR A 66 -14.98 -6.23 5.54
N ILE A 67 -13.92 -5.87 4.85
CA ILE A 67 -13.27 -4.57 4.96
C ILE A 67 -13.27 -3.94 3.58
N SER A 68 -13.89 -2.77 3.44
CA SER A 68 -13.93 -2.01 2.19
C SER A 68 -13.34 -0.61 2.38
N SER A 69 -12.76 -0.05 1.33
CA SER A 69 -12.23 1.31 1.34
C SER A 69 -12.40 1.95 -0.03
N ASN A 70 -12.48 3.28 -0.05
CA ASN A 70 -12.52 4.08 -1.27
C ASN A 70 -11.15 4.62 -1.69
N GLY A 71 -10.09 3.83 -1.46
CA GLY A 71 -8.74 4.16 -1.90
C GLY A 71 -7.92 4.99 -0.91
N ASP A 72 -8.24 4.96 0.40
CA ASP A 72 -7.51 5.71 1.42
C ASP A 72 -5.99 5.42 1.39
N PRO A 73 -5.15 6.40 1.00
CA PRO A 73 -3.70 6.22 0.95
C PRO A 73 -3.03 6.28 2.33
N THR A 74 -3.78 6.69 3.36
CA THR A 74 -3.25 6.87 4.72
C THR A 74 -3.50 5.68 5.62
N LEU A 75 -4.26 4.68 5.17
CA LEU A 75 -4.63 3.51 5.97
C LEU A 75 -3.37 2.69 6.35
N GLY A 76 -3.09 2.61 7.64
CA GLY A 76 -1.88 1.96 8.16
C GLY A 76 -0.59 2.72 7.90
N SER A 77 -0.65 4.00 7.51
CA SER A 77 0.53 4.83 7.29
C SER A 77 1.29 5.08 8.60
N TRP A 78 2.61 4.96 8.54
CA TRP A 78 3.49 5.28 9.67
C TRP A 78 3.73 6.80 9.83
N ARG A 79 3.39 7.60 8.81
CA ARG A 79 3.69 9.04 8.76
C ARG A 79 2.70 9.88 9.57
N TYR A 80 1.47 9.40 9.72
CA TYR A 80 0.39 10.18 10.32
C TYR A 80 -0.11 9.55 11.61
N GLU A 81 -0.12 10.34 12.70
CA GLU A 81 -0.76 9.91 13.93
C GLU A 81 -2.27 9.70 13.72
N GLY A 82 -2.81 8.66 14.35
CA GLY A 82 -4.22 8.27 14.18
C GLY A 82 -4.50 7.35 12.98
N TYR A 83 -3.53 7.15 12.07
CA TYR A 83 -3.67 6.28 10.88
C TYR A 83 -2.77 5.05 10.90
N LYS A 84 -1.94 4.90 11.93
CA LYS A 84 -1.04 3.75 12.10
C LYS A 84 -1.82 2.43 12.17
N PRO A 85 -1.19 1.29 11.87
CA PRO A 85 -1.84 -0.03 11.92
C PRO A 85 -2.56 -0.31 13.23
N GLU A 86 -1.97 0.12 14.36
CA GLU A 86 -2.52 -0.05 15.70
C GLU A 86 -3.86 0.68 15.89
N ASN A 87 -4.04 1.83 15.24
CA ASN A 87 -5.28 2.61 15.33
C ASN A 87 -6.44 1.88 14.64
N PHE A 88 -6.20 1.33 13.44
CA PHE A 88 -7.21 0.50 12.76
C PHE A 88 -7.49 -0.79 13.53
N LYS A 89 -6.44 -1.49 13.97
CA LYS A 89 -6.55 -2.69 14.80
C LYS A 89 -7.44 -2.47 16.02
N GLN A 90 -7.20 -1.40 16.77
CA GLN A 90 -7.96 -1.07 17.97
C GLN A 90 -9.45 -0.87 17.63
N LYS A 91 -9.75 -0.06 16.59
CA LYS A 91 -11.13 0.19 16.15
C LYS A 91 -11.84 -1.10 15.71
N LEU A 92 -11.16 -1.94 14.94
CA LEU A 92 -11.73 -3.21 14.47
C LEU A 92 -12.03 -4.15 15.64
N LEU A 93 -11.06 -4.36 16.55
CA LEU A 93 -11.26 -5.26 17.70
C LEU A 93 -12.33 -4.74 18.65
N GLN A 94 -12.41 -3.42 18.86
CA GLN A 94 -13.48 -2.80 19.63
C GLN A 94 -14.85 -3.05 18.99
N ALA A 95 -14.99 -2.86 17.68
CA ALA A 95 -16.25 -3.10 16.97
C ALA A 95 -16.70 -4.57 17.05
N LEU A 96 -15.76 -5.53 16.98
CA LEU A 96 -16.05 -6.95 17.17
C LEU A 96 -16.47 -7.26 18.61
N GLN A 97 -15.84 -6.64 19.58
CA GLN A 97 -16.17 -6.77 21.01
C GLN A 97 -17.58 -6.20 21.32
N GLU A 98 -17.92 -5.02 20.79
CA GLU A 98 -19.24 -4.40 20.95
C GLU A 98 -20.36 -5.28 20.38
N LYS A 99 -20.06 -6.06 19.36
CA LYS A 99 -20.96 -7.07 18.78
C LYS A 99 -20.89 -8.43 19.48
N ASN A 100 -20.07 -8.57 20.55
CA ASN A 100 -19.79 -9.83 21.26
C ASN A 100 -19.31 -10.94 20.30
N ILE A 101 -18.54 -10.62 19.25
CA ILE A 101 -18.00 -11.61 18.31
C ILE A 101 -16.69 -12.19 18.87
N SER A 102 -16.69 -13.49 19.21
CA SER A 102 -15.52 -14.26 19.62
C SER A 102 -15.14 -15.35 18.61
N LYS A 103 -15.97 -15.55 17.60
CA LYS A 103 -15.74 -16.49 16.50
C LYS A 103 -16.29 -15.95 15.20
N ILE A 104 -15.58 -16.21 14.10
CA ILE A 104 -16.02 -15.92 12.72
C ILE A 104 -15.94 -17.23 11.93
N SER A 105 -17.09 -17.73 11.45
CA SER A 105 -17.19 -19.01 10.76
C SER A 105 -17.02 -18.90 9.24
N GLY A 106 -17.16 -17.72 8.68
CA GLY A 106 -16.93 -17.43 7.25
C GLY A 106 -15.55 -16.88 6.98
N ASP A 107 -15.40 -16.22 5.85
CA ASP A 107 -14.16 -15.68 5.33
C ASP A 107 -13.94 -14.20 5.71
N LEU A 108 -12.70 -13.74 5.62
CA LEU A 108 -12.33 -12.34 5.64
C LEU A 108 -12.15 -11.86 4.20
N ILE A 109 -13.00 -10.94 3.78
CA ILE A 109 -12.99 -10.41 2.43
C ILE A 109 -12.55 -8.95 2.47
N ILE A 110 -11.47 -8.65 1.80
CA ILE A 110 -10.99 -7.29 1.60
C ILE A 110 -11.58 -6.80 0.28
N ASP A 111 -12.57 -5.91 0.39
CA ASP A 111 -13.27 -5.37 -0.78
C ASP A 111 -12.52 -4.16 -1.33
N ASP A 112 -11.70 -4.43 -2.34
CA ASP A 112 -10.88 -3.47 -3.08
C ASP A 112 -11.48 -3.09 -4.45
N SER A 113 -12.77 -3.34 -4.64
CA SER A 113 -13.50 -3.10 -5.89
C SER A 113 -13.76 -1.64 -6.22
N TYR A 114 -13.37 -0.69 -5.35
CA TYR A 114 -13.57 0.74 -5.58
C TYR A 114 -12.84 1.25 -6.83
N PHE A 115 -11.63 0.76 -7.08
CA PHE A 115 -10.92 0.93 -8.34
C PHE A 115 -10.99 -0.36 -9.16
N ASP A 116 -10.77 -0.24 -10.47
CA ASP A 116 -10.64 -1.40 -11.33
C ASP A 116 -9.31 -2.16 -11.08
N PHE A 117 -9.12 -3.25 -11.80
CA PHE A 117 -7.96 -4.12 -11.63
C PHE A 117 -6.62 -3.47 -12.02
N GLN A 118 -6.64 -2.39 -12.80
CA GLN A 118 -5.42 -1.73 -13.28
C GLN A 118 -4.85 -0.79 -12.21
N SER A 119 -4.05 -1.30 -11.31
CA SER A 119 -3.46 -0.54 -10.19
C SER A 119 -2.27 0.36 -10.58
N THR A 120 -1.68 0.16 -11.76
CA THR A 120 -0.58 1.00 -12.29
C THR A 120 -0.91 1.48 -13.69
N PRO A 121 -0.59 2.76 -14.04
CA PRO A 121 -0.76 3.25 -15.40
C PRO A 121 0.09 2.47 -16.39
N GLY A 122 -0.40 2.35 -17.63
CA GLY A 122 0.42 1.84 -18.74
C GLY A 122 1.62 2.75 -18.98
N GLY A 123 2.76 2.14 -19.32
CA GLY A 123 4.00 2.87 -19.61
C GLY A 123 4.92 3.13 -18.41
N TRP A 124 4.55 2.71 -17.20
CA TRP A 124 5.51 2.71 -16.10
C TRP A 124 6.62 1.69 -16.35
N PRO A 125 7.91 2.07 -16.17
CA PRO A 125 9.01 1.14 -16.32
C PRO A 125 8.95 0.01 -15.31
N TRP A 126 9.23 -1.21 -15.74
CA TRP A 126 9.21 -2.37 -14.86
C TRP A 126 10.20 -2.27 -13.69
N ASN A 127 11.34 -1.62 -13.92
CA ASN A 127 12.33 -1.37 -12.87
C ASN A 127 11.88 -0.36 -11.81
N ASP A 128 10.75 0.32 -11.99
CA ASP A 128 10.18 1.24 -11.00
C ASP A 128 9.06 0.58 -10.18
N MET A 129 8.21 -0.22 -10.81
CA MET A 129 6.97 -0.75 -10.21
C MET A 129 7.20 -1.59 -8.96
N GLY A 130 8.33 -2.27 -8.82
CA GLY A 130 8.66 -3.10 -7.65
C GLY A 130 9.29 -2.33 -6.50
N ASN A 131 9.64 -1.07 -6.69
CA ASN A 131 10.27 -0.24 -5.67
C ASN A 131 9.22 0.65 -4.99
N TYR A 132 9.49 1.07 -3.75
CA TYR A 132 8.50 1.79 -2.93
C TYR A 132 7.89 3.03 -3.61
N TYR A 133 8.65 3.70 -4.48
CA TYR A 133 8.19 4.89 -5.22
C TYR A 133 7.31 4.55 -6.44
N GLY A 134 7.29 3.29 -6.87
CA GLY A 134 6.46 2.78 -7.96
C GLY A 134 5.27 1.96 -7.51
N ALA A 135 4.86 2.07 -6.24
CA ALA A 135 3.72 1.36 -5.71
C ALA A 135 2.43 1.73 -6.45
N GLY A 136 1.64 0.71 -6.81
CA GLY A 136 0.34 0.88 -7.44
C GLY A 136 -0.72 1.43 -6.47
N VAL A 137 -1.88 1.79 -7.02
CA VAL A 137 -3.07 2.25 -6.28
C VAL A 137 -4.12 1.14 -6.28
N PHE A 138 -4.71 0.88 -5.11
CA PHE A 138 -5.72 -0.16 -4.91
C PHE A 138 -6.96 0.44 -4.23
N GLY A 139 -8.11 -0.19 -4.37
CA GLY A 139 -9.31 0.19 -3.63
C GLY A 139 -9.08 0.14 -2.12
N VAL A 140 -8.26 -0.82 -1.66
CA VAL A 140 -7.75 -0.89 -0.29
C VAL A 140 -6.23 -0.79 -0.33
N ASN A 141 -5.69 0.36 0.01
CA ASN A 141 -4.26 0.56 0.25
C ASN A 141 -3.92 0.19 1.70
N TRP A 142 -2.70 -0.27 1.93
CA TRP A 142 -2.23 -0.61 3.26
C TRP A 142 -0.76 -0.30 3.44
N ARG A 143 -0.39 0.42 4.52
CA ARG A 143 1.00 0.82 4.82
C ARG A 143 1.67 1.54 3.64
N GLU A 144 0.95 2.47 3.01
CA GLU A 144 1.40 3.20 1.82
C GLU A 144 1.79 2.26 0.65
N ASN A 145 1.27 1.03 0.64
CA ASN A 145 1.60 -0.04 -0.28
C ASN A 145 3.12 -0.33 -0.34
N GLN A 146 3.80 -0.16 0.80
CA GLN A 146 5.25 -0.38 0.95
C GLN A 146 5.52 -1.50 1.95
N PHE A 147 6.54 -2.29 1.65
CA PHE A 147 7.20 -3.18 2.60
C PHE A 147 8.67 -2.87 2.72
N ASP A 148 9.29 -3.30 3.82
CA ASP A 148 10.71 -3.14 4.07
C ASP A 148 11.38 -4.49 4.26
N ILE A 149 12.58 -4.65 3.67
CA ILE A 149 13.46 -5.79 3.83
C ILE A 149 14.65 -5.38 4.68
N ASN A 150 14.89 -6.07 5.78
CA ASN A 150 16.11 -5.92 6.55
C ASN A 150 17.23 -6.72 5.84
N MET A 151 18.27 -6.03 5.41
CA MET A 151 19.37 -6.60 4.63
C MET A 151 20.68 -6.55 5.41
N ASN A 152 21.58 -7.51 5.12
CA ASN A 152 23.01 -7.41 5.41
C ASN A 152 23.79 -7.86 4.17
N GLY A 153 24.35 -6.92 3.42
CA GLY A 153 24.83 -7.21 2.07
C GLY A 153 23.70 -7.82 1.23
N LYS A 154 23.97 -8.95 0.59
CA LYS A 154 22.95 -9.66 -0.21
C LYS A 154 21.97 -10.52 0.60
N GLU A 155 22.14 -10.65 1.90
CA GLU A 155 21.31 -11.52 2.73
C GLU A 155 20.05 -10.80 3.21
N MET A 156 18.89 -11.38 2.87
CA MET A 156 17.58 -10.96 3.39
C MET A 156 17.38 -11.53 4.79
N LYS A 157 17.34 -10.68 5.81
CA LYS A 157 17.23 -11.07 7.22
C LYS A 157 15.78 -11.13 7.72
N GLY A 158 14.86 -10.46 7.04
CA GLY A 158 13.45 -10.45 7.38
C GLY A 158 12.72 -9.27 6.77
N PHE A 159 11.41 -9.25 6.98
CA PHE A 159 10.49 -8.23 6.48
C PHE A 159 9.76 -7.57 7.65
N ASN A 160 9.35 -6.32 7.47
CA ASN A 160 8.50 -5.61 8.44
C ASN A 160 7.04 -6.07 8.39
N VAL A 161 6.61 -6.74 7.32
CA VAL A 161 5.28 -7.31 7.12
C VAL A 161 5.37 -8.71 6.51
N GLU A 162 4.37 -9.55 6.72
CA GLU A 162 4.25 -10.80 5.99
C GLU A 162 3.75 -10.51 4.56
N LEU A 163 4.45 -11.05 3.56
CA LEU A 163 4.10 -10.96 2.15
C LEU A 163 3.60 -12.34 1.69
N PRO A 164 2.31 -12.64 1.89
CA PRO A 164 1.80 -13.98 1.62
C PRO A 164 1.95 -14.35 0.15
N ASN A 165 2.33 -15.60 -0.09
CA ASN A 165 2.54 -16.23 -1.40
C ASN A 165 3.71 -15.68 -2.22
N LEU A 166 4.36 -14.57 -1.84
CA LEU A 166 5.44 -13.96 -2.62
C LEU A 166 6.71 -14.79 -2.55
N LYS A 167 7.15 -15.27 -3.70
CA LYS A 167 8.40 -16.02 -3.89
C LYS A 167 9.51 -15.09 -4.34
N TRP A 168 10.65 -15.17 -3.70
CA TRP A 168 11.79 -14.30 -3.99
C TRP A 168 12.86 -14.99 -4.84
N VAL A 169 13.31 -14.30 -5.90
CA VAL A 169 14.54 -14.59 -6.61
C VAL A 169 15.57 -13.54 -6.21
N ASN A 170 16.63 -13.97 -5.52
CA ASN A 170 17.65 -13.06 -5.01
C ASN A 170 18.92 -13.14 -5.86
N ASN A 171 19.17 -12.13 -6.69
CA ASN A 171 20.35 -11.95 -7.54
C ASN A 171 21.27 -10.81 -7.06
N LEU A 172 21.18 -10.45 -5.78
CA LEU A 172 22.02 -9.40 -5.21
C LEU A 172 23.48 -9.82 -5.13
N LYS A 173 24.35 -8.83 -5.27
CA LYS A 173 25.79 -8.92 -4.98
C LYS A 173 26.11 -8.05 -3.77
N THR A 174 27.06 -8.48 -2.95
CA THR A 174 27.61 -7.65 -1.88
C THR A 174 28.78 -6.86 -2.43
N GLY A 175 28.77 -5.54 -2.19
CA GLY A 175 29.83 -4.62 -2.65
C GLY A 175 29.36 -3.17 -2.71
N GLY A 176 30.28 -2.29 -3.10
CA GLY A 176 29.97 -0.86 -3.24
C GLY A 176 29.81 -0.14 -1.91
N SER A 177 29.44 1.15 -1.98
CA SER A 177 29.27 2.05 -0.83
C SER A 177 27.83 2.48 -0.60
N SER A 178 26.94 2.29 -1.56
CA SER A 178 25.54 2.71 -1.54
C SER A 178 24.62 1.61 -2.06
N ASP A 179 23.33 1.76 -1.79
CA ASP A 179 22.28 0.93 -2.35
C ASP A 179 22.16 1.17 -3.86
N GLN A 180 22.32 0.10 -4.62
CA GLN A 180 22.12 0.00 -6.07
C GLN A 180 21.18 -1.17 -6.39
N SER A 181 20.33 -1.55 -5.42
CA SER A 181 19.36 -2.62 -5.63
C SER A 181 18.12 -2.11 -6.34
N LEU A 182 17.50 -3.01 -7.08
CA LEU A 182 16.20 -2.82 -7.70
C LEU A 182 15.34 -4.05 -7.43
N ILE A 183 14.08 -3.80 -7.11
CA ILE A 183 13.07 -4.84 -6.94
C ILE A 183 12.18 -4.84 -8.19
N TYR A 184 12.03 -6.01 -8.79
CA TYR A 184 11.15 -6.24 -9.93
C TYR A 184 10.01 -7.13 -9.50
N THR A 185 8.84 -6.54 -9.41
CA THR A 185 7.57 -7.23 -9.23
C THR A 185 6.46 -6.37 -9.83
N ALA A 186 5.30 -6.95 -10.02
CA ALA A 186 4.14 -6.25 -10.56
C ALA A 186 2.97 -6.38 -9.58
N PRO A 187 1.95 -5.53 -9.69
CA PRO A 187 0.68 -5.74 -8.97
C PRO A 187 0.15 -7.16 -9.17
N TYR A 188 -0.33 -7.75 -8.09
CA TYR A 188 -0.87 -9.12 -8.01
C TYR A 188 0.11 -10.25 -8.32
N SER A 189 1.42 -9.96 -8.51
CA SER A 189 2.43 -10.98 -8.73
C SER A 189 2.71 -11.79 -7.46
N ASP A 190 2.93 -13.09 -7.62
CA ASP A 190 3.44 -14.00 -6.57
C ASP A 190 4.96 -14.22 -6.67
N VAL A 191 5.64 -13.48 -7.54
CA VAL A 191 7.10 -13.54 -7.73
C VAL A 191 7.71 -12.14 -7.68
N ALA A 192 8.81 -12.02 -6.95
CA ALA A 192 9.66 -10.84 -6.93
C ALA A 192 11.11 -11.21 -7.18
N LEU A 193 11.78 -10.46 -8.05
CA LEU A 193 13.22 -10.50 -8.26
C LEU A 193 13.85 -9.29 -7.58
N ILE A 194 14.88 -9.50 -6.77
CA ILE A 194 15.76 -8.42 -6.32
C ILE A 194 17.15 -8.60 -6.92
N SER A 195 17.71 -7.55 -7.50
CA SER A 195 19.02 -7.57 -8.13
C SER A 195 19.79 -6.27 -7.88
N GLY A 196 21.07 -6.27 -8.19
CA GLY A 196 21.95 -5.12 -8.00
C GLY A 196 23.03 -5.39 -6.96
N THR A 197 23.52 -4.31 -6.31
CA THR A 197 24.62 -4.39 -5.35
C THR A 197 24.28 -3.65 -4.08
N LEU A 198 24.57 -4.28 -2.94
CA LEU A 198 24.40 -3.70 -1.61
C LEU A 198 25.71 -3.72 -0.81
N PRO A 199 26.04 -2.67 -0.07
CA PRO A 199 27.19 -2.68 0.83
C PRO A 199 27.03 -3.74 1.93
N LEU A 200 28.16 -4.28 2.42
CA LEU A 200 28.16 -5.22 3.54
C LEU A 200 27.91 -4.49 4.86
N LYS A 201 26.67 -4.15 5.12
CA LYS A 201 26.17 -3.53 6.38
C LYS A 201 24.69 -3.79 6.56
N ASN A 202 24.22 -3.62 7.79
CA ASN A 202 22.78 -3.64 8.04
C ASN A 202 22.12 -2.41 7.43
N MET A 203 21.07 -2.63 6.65
CA MET A 203 20.30 -1.57 6.01
C MET A 203 18.89 -2.05 5.65
N THR A 204 18.03 -1.13 5.32
CA THR A 204 16.68 -1.41 4.85
C THR A 204 16.59 -1.13 3.35
N VAL A 205 15.99 -2.06 2.62
CA VAL A 205 15.57 -1.88 1.23
C VAL A 205 14.05 -1.90 1.19
N SER A 206 13.44 -0.90 0.58
CA SER A 206 11.98 -0.75 0.54
C SER A 206 11.43 -1.08 -0.84
N GLY A 207 10.35 -1.86 -0.87
CA GLY A 207 9.66 -2.28 -2.08
C GLY A 207 8.17 -1.95 -2.08
N ALA A 208 7.58 -2.00 -3.29
CA ALA A 208 6.13 -1.89 -3.47
C ALA A 208 5.45 -3.22 -3.17
N THR A 209 4.44 -3.20 -2.34
CA THR A 209 3.63 -4.37 -2.00
C THR A 209 2.81 -4.81 -3.22
N PRO A 210 2.99 -6.03 -3.74
CA PRO A 210 2.26 -6.46 -4.94
C PRO A 210 0.75 -6.61 -4.72
N ASN A 211 0.34 -6.97 -3.51
CA ASN A 211 -1.06 -7.17 -3.15
C ASN A 211 -1.35 -6.61 -1.75
N PRO A 212 -1.52 -5.28 -1.61
CA PRO A 212 -1.82 -4.65 -0.33
C PRO A 212 -3.07 -5.19 0.36
N PRO A 213 -4.21 -5.48 -0.35
CA PRO A 213 -5.37 -6.08 0.27
C PRO A 213 -5.07 -7.42 0.96
N LEU A 214 -4.28 -8.29 0.33
CA LEU A 214 -3.93 -9.59 0.91
C LEU A 214 -3.00 -9.44 2.13
N VAL A 215 -2.03 -8.53 2.08
CA VAL A 215 -1.16 -8.21 3.23
C VAL A 215 -2.00 -7.69 4.39
N PHE A 216 -2.93 -6.78 4.14
CA PHE A 216 -3.83 -6.24 5.16
C PHE A 216 -4.69 -7.33 5.79
N GLY A 217 -5.33 -8.16 4.97
CA GLY A 217 -6.11 -9.30 5.47
C GLY A 217 -5.28 -10.26 6.33
N THR A 218 -4.03 -10.50 5.97
CA THR A 218 -3.10 -11.36 6.73
C THR A 218 -2.76 -10.75 8.09
N GLU A 219 -2.52 -9.44 8.16
CA GLU A 219 -2.34 -8.75 9.44
C GLU A 219 -3.60 -8.81 10.31
N ILE A 220 -4.79 -8.59 9.72
CA ILE A 220 -6.07 -8.73 10.44
C ILE A 220 -6.22 -10.13 11.02
N LYS A 221 -5.95 -11.17 10.25
CA LYS A 221 -5.98 -12.56 10.73
C LYS A 221 -5.07 -12.76 11.94
N GLY A 222 -3.86 -12.19 11.90
CA GLY A 222 -2.94 -12.18 13.04
C GLY A 222 -3.51 -11.47 14.27
N TRP A 223 -4.17 -10.33 14.08
CA TRP A 223 -4.80 -9.57 15.17
C TRP A 223 -5.97 -10.32 15.80
N LEU A 224 -6.83 -10.95 14.99
CA LEU A 224 -7.94 -11.79 15.47
C LEU A 224 -7.41 -12.93 16.33
N LYS A 225 -6.39 -13.65 15.86
CA LYS A 225 -5.73 -14.73 16.62
C LYS A 225 -5.18 -14.23 17.96
N ASN A 226 -4.47 -13.11 17.95
CA ASN A 226 -3.87 -12.55 19.18
C ASN A 226 -4.92 -12.01 20.16
N ALA A 227 -6.09 -11.63 19.69
CA ALA A 227 -7.24 -11.24 20.51
C ALA A 227 -8.10 -12.41 20.99
N GLY A 228 -7.74 -13.66 20.66
CA GLY A 228 -8.48 -14.85 21.02
C GLY A 228 -9.78 -15.06 20.24
N ILE A 229 -9.94 -14.38 19.08
CA ILE A 229 -11.08 -14.58 18.19
C ILE A 229 -10.80 -15.79 17.28
N ASP A 230 -11.66 -16.82 17.35
CA ASP A 230 -11.54 -18.03 16.52
C ASP A 230 -11.92 -17.72 15.07
N PHE A 231 -10.91 -17.62 14.22
CA PHE A 231 -11.06 -17.40 12.78
C PHE A 231 -10.26 -18.46 12.00
N LYS A 232 -10.95 -19.29 11.25
CA LYS A 232 -10.37 -20.36 10.41
C LYS A 232 -10.66 -20.20 8.93
N GLY A 233 -11.38 -19.12 8.56
CA GLY A 233 -11.73 -18.81 7.20
C GLY A 233 -10.53 -18.42 6.33
N ASN A 234 -10.80 -18.29 5.05
CA ASN A 234 -9.83 -17.80 4.08
C ASN A 234 -9.77 -16.28 4.08
N ILE A 235 -8.69 -15.74 3.54
CA ILE A 235 -8.55 -14.33 3.21
C ILE A 235 -8.64 -14.23 1.68
N SER A 236 -9.48 -13.34 1.20
CA SER A 236 -9.54 -13.01 -0.23
C SER A 236 -9.73 -11.52 -0.43
N SER A 237 -9.35 -11.01 -1.61
CA SER A 237 -9.77 -9.69 -2.08
C SER A 237 -10.76 -9.85 -3.23
N THR A 238 -11.57 -8.83 -3.49
CA THR A 238 -12.52 -8.86 -4.60
C THR A 238 -11.78 -8.91 -5.94
N SER A 239 -10.65 -8.22 -6.08
CA SER A 239 -9.81 -8.29 -7.27
C SER A 239 -9.24 -9.69 -7.53
N MET A 240 -8.92 -10.47 -6.48
CA MET A 240 -8.45 -11.86 -6.64
C MET A 240 -9.54 -12.83 -7.10
N GLN A 241 -10.82 -12.52 -6.88
CA GLN A 241 -11.92 -13.36 -7.35
C GLN A 241 -12.17 -13.21 -8.85
N LEU A 242 -11.59 -12.21 -9.48
CA LEU A 242 -11.68 -11.96 -10.92
C LEU A 242 -10.55 -12.64 -11.71
N MET A 243 -9.59 -13.24 -11.03
CA MET A 243 -8.46 -14.00 -11.61
C MET A 243 -8.75 -15.50 -11.62
#